data_50c28ebb14a650a058dd022eede098dd
#
_entry.id   50c28ebb14a650a058dd022eede098dd
#
_cell.length_a   1.000
_cell.length_b   1.000
_cell.length_c   1.000
_cell.angle_alpha   90.00
_cell.angle_beta   90.00
_cell.angle_gamma   90.00
#
_symmetry.space_group_name_H-M   'P 1'
#
loop_
_entity.id
_entity.type
_entity.pdbx_description
1 polymer ?
#
loop_
_entity_poly.entity_id
_entity_poly.type
_entity_poly.pdbx_seq_one_letter_code
_entity_poly.pdbx_strand_id
1 'polypeptide(L)'
;MQKTSSTRRVGQHRKVDNSAKRRLALVAVATGAVSTAGAAGATAGAQQANSATPADGAIELAADSSFLAQEAGGSSAADAPRILEVPQLQETTADLSAQLSSALEFAKQRAAADAASRAPQAAKPAEGSFTSGFGARWGTNHNGVDIANAIGTAIRAVKDGTVIDAGPASGFGNWVRVKHDNGDITVYGHIATIDVSVGDRVTAGQKIAGMGNEGFSTGPHLHFEIHPNGSGPIDPVPWLRDLGIEI
;
A
#
# COMPACT_ATOMS: atom_id res chain seq x y z
N MET A 1 28.05 -50.16 -52.61
CA MET A 1 27.15 -50.55 -51.49
C MET A 1 27.92 -50.41 -50.17
N GLN A 2 27.79 -49.32 -49.50
CA GLN A 2 28.31 -49.15 -48.12
C GLN A 2 27.20 -48.56 -47.28
N LYS A 3 26.77 -49.31 -46.24
CA LYS A 3 25.79 -48.93 -45.24
C LYS A 3 26.52 -48.20 -44.11
N THR A 4 26.26 -46.93 -43.90
CA THR A 4 26.71 -46.18 -42.72
C THR A 4 25.65 -46.25 -41.61
N SER A 5 26.03 -46.90 -40.52
CA SER A 5 25.23 -47.06 -39.30
C SER A 5 25.34 -45.77 -38.44
N SER A 6 24.21 -45.09 -38.21
CA SER A 6 24.15 -43.91 -37.34
C SER A 6 23.82 -44.37 -35.92
N THR A 7 24.78 -44.19 -35.01
CA THR A 7 24.63 -44.48 -33.59
C THR A 7 23.95 -43.30 -32.84
N ARG A 8 22.77 -43.54 -32.37
CA ARG A 8 21.96 -42.57 -31.56
C ARG A 8 22.52 -42.52 -30.15
N ARG A 9 23.11 -41.37 -29.73
CA ARG A 9 23.50 -41.13 -28.36
C ARG A 9 22.26 -40.78 -27.53
N VAL A 10 22.00 -41.60 -26.50
CA VAL A 10 20.99 -41.37 -25.47
C VAL A 10 21.56 -40.37 -24.47
N GLY A 11 20.95 -39.19 -24.36
CA GLY A 11 21.30 -38.18 -23.35
C GLY A 11 20.78 -38.60 -21.98
N GLN A 12 21.70 -38.69 -21.00
CA GLN A 12 21.37 -38.91 -19.60
C GLN A 12 20.84 -37.62 -18.98
N HIS A 13 19.60 -37.64 -18.52
CA HIS A 13 19.02 -36.58 -17.71
C HIS A 13 19.59 -36.63 -16.27
N ARG A 14 20.39 -35.64 -15.95
CA ARG A 14 20.90 -35.38 -14.58
C ARG A 14 19.78 -34.76 -13.78
N LYS A 15 19.21 -35.49 -12.80
CA LYS A 15 18.31 -34.97 -11.78
C LYS A 15 19.10 -34.03 -10.88
N VAL A 16 18.67 -32.78 -10.77
CA VAL A 16 19.15 -31.82 -9.78
C VAL A 16 18.18 -31.87 -8.60
N ASP A 17 18.64 -32.45 -7.50
CA ASP A 17 17.92 -32.42 -6.21
C ASP A 17 18.13 -31.06 -5.56
N ASN A 18 17.10 -30.22 -5.61
CA ASN A 18 17.04 -28.96 -4.86
C ASN A 18 16.41 -29.20 -3.48
N SER A 19 17.21 -29.71 -2.55
CA SER A 19 16.84 -29.70 -1.12
C SER A 19 17.23 -28.37 -0.50
N ALA A 20 16.44 -27.33 -0.73
CA ALA A 20 16.56 -26.09 0.02
C ALA A 20 15.97 -26.28 1.43
N LYS A 21 16.84 -26.48 2.41
CA LYS A 21 16.50 -26.48 3.84
C LYS A 21 16.01 -25.08 4.23
N ARG A 22 14.71 -24.93 4.41
CA ARG A 22 14.09 -23.74 5.03
C ARG A 22 14.50 -23.72 6.50
N ARG A 23 15.37 -22.78 6.88
CA ARG A 23 15.60 -22.43 8.28
C ARG A 23 14.47 -21.50 8.71
N LEU A 24 13.53 -22.02 9.51
CA LEU A 24 12.59 -21.18 10.25
C LEU A 24 13.35 -20.44 11.34
N ALA A 25 13.44 -19.14 11.22
CA ALA A 25 13.82 -18.26 12.32
C ALA A 25 12.58 -17.96 13.15
N LEU A 26 12.49 -18.56 14.33
CA LEU A 26 11.49 -18.23 15.35
C LEU A 26 11.90 -16.89 15.97
N VAL A 27 11.18 -15.81 15.65
CA VAL A 27 11.26 -14.55 16.40
C VAL A 27 10.22 -14.63 17.52
N ALA A 28 10.68 -14.80 18.75
CA ALA A 28 9.85 -14.69 19.94
C ALA A 28 9.53 -13.21 20.21
N VAL A 29 8.27 -12.82 19.99
CA VAL A 29 7.75 -11.52 20.43
C VAL A 29 7.29 -11.65 21.86
N ALA A 30 8.02 -11.02 22.79
CA ALA A 30 7.60 -10.86 24.17
C ALA A 30 6.49 -9.82 24.25
N THR A 31 5.25 -10.25 24.44
CA THR A 31 4.13 -9.39 24.78
C THR A 31 4.15 -9.07 26.27
N GLY A 32 4.58 -7.85 26.63
CA GLY A 32 4.40 -7.31 27.97
C GLY A 32 2.94 -6.94 28.19
N ALA A 33 2.22 -7.75 28.99
CA ALA A 33 0.89 -7.41 29.47
C ALA A 33 0.99 -6.42 30.63
N VAL A 34 0.48 -5.20 30.44
CA VAL A 34 0.19 -4.28 31.54
C VAL A 34 -1.28 -4.46 31.91
N SER A 35 -1.51 -5.15 33.01
CA SER A 35 -2.84 -5.29 33.64
C SER A 35 -3.08 -4.11 34.59
N THR A 36 -4.04 -3.25 34.29
CA THR A 36 -4.64 -2.34 35.28
C THR A 36 -6.04 -2.85 35.61
N ALA A 37 -6.18 -3.37 36.82
CA ALA A 37 -7.46 -3.62 37.45
C ALA A 37 -8.04 -2.33 37.96
N GLY A 38 -9.33 -2.07 37.71
CA GLY A 38 -10.05 -0.92 38.25
C GLY A 38 -11.56 -1.08 38.11
N ALA A 39 -12.22 -1.17 39.23
CA ALA A 39 -13.56 -1.64 39.55
C ALA A 39 -14.74 -0.89 38.90
N ALA A 40 -15.79 -1.66 38.81
CA ALA A 40 -17.24 -1.47 38.74
C ALA A 40 -17.86 -0.07 38.98
N GLY A 41 -18.92 0.22 38.18
CA GLY A 41 -19.93 1.24 38.48
C GLY A 41 -20.92 1.35 37.31
N ALA A 42 -22.06 0.66 37.42
CA ALA A 42 -23.19 0.80 36.50
C ALA A 42 -23.95 2.09 36.73
N THR A 43 -24.42 2.77 35.67
CA THR A 43 -25.82 3.28 35.55
C THR A 43 -26.10 3.76 34.13
N ALA A 44 -27.31 3.45 33.67
CA ALA A 44 -27.88 3.77 32.39
C ALA A 44 -28.20 5.28 32.21
N GLY A 45 -28.17 5.77 30.97
CA GLY A 45 -28.72 7.09 30.64
C GLY A 45 -28.49 7.44 29.16
N ALA A 46 -29.58 7.62 28.46
CA ALA A 46 -29.70 7.81 27.02
C ALA A 46 -29.21 9.17 26.47
N GLN A 47 -28.90 9.17 25.15
CA GLN A 47 -29.01 10.26 24.18
C GLN A 47 -28.08 11.48 24.26
N GLN A 48 -27.25 11.73 23.27
CA GLN A 48 -27.47 12.66 22.15
C GLN A 48 -26.18 12.81 21.33
N ALA A 49 -26.36 12.81 20.01
CA ALA A 49 -25.33 13.14 19.03
C ALA A 49 -24.88 14.59 19.22
N ASN A 50 -23.54 14.80 19.25
CA ASN A 50 -22.98 16.11 18.96
C ASN A 50 -21.61 15.96 18.30
N SER A 51 -21.54 16.55 17.12
CA SER A 51 -20.35 16.79 16.33
C SER A 51 -19.27 17.50 17.16
N ALA A 52 -18.14 16.82 17.40
CA ALA A 52 -16.97 17.42 18.03
C ALA A 52 -15.89 17.66 16.99
N THR A 53 -15.61 18.92 16.73
CA THR A 53 -14.41 19.49 16.14
C THR A 53 -13.18 19.04 16.93
N PRO A 54 -12.02 18.72 16.32
CA PRO A 54 -10.82 18.41 17.08
C PRO A 54 -10.32 19.66 17.77
N ALA A 55 -10.37 19.67 19.10
CA ALA A 55 -9.76 20.69 19.92
C ALA A 55 -8.26 20.44 20.04
N ASP A 56 -7.52 21.52 19.81
CA ASP A 56 -6.12 21.75 20.11
C ASP A 56 -5.83 21.33 21.56
N GLY A 57 -5.13 20.20 21.76
CA GLY A 57 -4.76 19.69 23.06
C GLY A 57 -3.50 20.38 23.58
N ALA A 58 -3.63 21.57 24.16
CA ALA A 58 -2.58 22.13 24.99
C ALA A 58 -2.44 21.26 26.25
N ILE A 59 -1.30 20.61 26.43
CA ILE A 59 -0.94 19.90 27.64
C ILE A 59 -0.55 20.95 28.67
N GLU A 60 -1.46 21.28 29.59
CA GLU A 60 -1.19 22.13 30.72
C GLU A 60 -0.43 21.31 31.78
N LEU A 61 0.88 21.55 31.91
CA LEU A 61 1.69 21.01 32.99
C LEU A 61 1.31 21.80 34.29
N ALA A 62 0.44 21.22 35.07
CA ALA A 62 0.21 21.70 36.43
C ALA A 62 1.47 21.43 37.28
N ALA A 63 2.30 22.43 37.46
CA ALA A 63 3.35 22.42 38.47
C ALA A 63 2.70 22.65 39.84
N ASP A 64 2.57 21.57 40.60
CA ASP A 64 2.15 21.66 42.00
C ASP A 64 3.26 22.27 42.85
N SER A 65 3.14 23.56 43.16
CA SER A 65 4.12 24.32 43.94
C SER A 65 3.91 24.21 45.46
N SER A 66 3.11 23.26 45.94
CA SER A 66 2.76 23.13 47.35
C SER A 66 3.76 22.34 48.22
N PHE A 67 4.87 21.84 47.64
CA PHE A 67 5.83 21.01 48.41
C PHE A 67 7.06 21.74 48.98
N LEU A 68 7.18 23.09 48.87
CA LEU A 68 8.34 23.86 49.31
C LEU A 68 8.06 24.84 50.47
N ALA A 69 7.03 24.61 51.26
CA ALA A 69 6.71 25.47 52.42
C ALA A 69 6.65 24.66 53.70
N GLN A 70 7.75 23.99 54.07
CA GLN A 70 7.94 23.60 55.48
C GLN A 70 9.41 23.19 55.73
N GLU A 71 10.22 24.13 56.10
CA GLU A 71 11.35 24.11 57.02
C GLU A 71 12.07 25.47 56.97
N ALA A 72 11.55 26.44 57.71
CA ALA A 72 12.30 27.64 58.07
C ALA A 72 12.31 27.79 59.59
N GLY A 73 13.31 27.20 60.19
CA GLY A 73 13.63 27.42 61.60
C GLY A 73 15.10 27.33 61.84
N GLY A 74 15.80 28.46 62.00
CA GLY A 74 17.07 28.47 62.68
C GLY A 74 18.30 29.04 61.95
N SER A 75 18.56 30.35 62.20
CA SER A 75 19.89 30.87 62.47
C SER A 75 20.90 31.16 61.39
N SER A 76 21.32 32.42 61.40
CA SER A 76 22.65 32.95 61.11
C SER A 76 22.96 33.49 59.72
N ALA A 77 23.16 34.81 59.71
CA ALA A 77 23.67 35.62 58.61
C ALA A 77 24.97 35.13 58.01
N ALA A 78 25.09 35.30 56.70
CA ALA A 78 26.23 35.24 55.82
C ALA A 78 26.27 34.00 54.91
N ASP A 79 25.40 33.94 53.97
CA ASP A 79 25.78 33.48 52.64
C ASP A 79 24.71 33.96 51.60
N ALA A 80 25.16 34.85 50.75
CA ALA A 80 24.32 35.29 49.64
C ALA A 80 23.99 34.06 48.74
N PRO A 81 22.75 33.94 48.22
CA PRO A 81 22.42 32.82 47.38
C PRO A 81 23.36 32.83 46.15
N ARG A 82 24.27 31.87 46.09
CA ARG A 82 25.03 31.57 44.88
C ARG A 82 24.01 31.08 43.87
N ILE A 83 23.76 31.90 42.86
CA ILE A 83 23.12 31.44 41.65
C ILE A 83 24.06 30.41 41.05
N LEU A 84 23.73 29.15 41.25
CA LEU A 84 24.37 28.06 40.48
C LEU A 84 23.97 28.29 39.06
N GLU A 85 24.89 28.86 38.26
CA GLU A 85 24.76 28.78 36.81
C GLU A 85 24.68 27.31 36.45
N VAL A 86 23.56 26.90 35.85
CA VAL A 86 23.35 25.55 35.37
C VAL A 86 23.71 25.52 33.87
N PRO A 87 24.99 25.32 33.50
CA PRO A 87 25.39 25.22 32.10
C PRO A 87 24.86 23.96 31.42
N GLN A 88 24.44 22.95 32.21
CA GLN A 88 24.05 21.62 31.69
C GLN A 88 22.62 21.55 31.15
N LEU A 89 21.76 22.52 31.39
CA LEU A 89 20.36 22.48 30.90
C LEU A 89 20.26 22.74 29.38
N GLN A 90 21.21 23.46 28.80
CA GLN A 90 21.18 23.74 27.37
C GLN A 90 21.65 22.54 26.51
N GLU A 91 22.65 21.79 26.99
CA GLU A 91 23.13 20.57 26.32
C GLU A 91 22.07 19.46 26.42
N THR A 92 21.42 19.31 27.58
CA THR A 92 20.36 18.31 27.75
C THR A 92 19.10 18.59 26.91
N THR A 93 18.75 19.86 26.68
CA THR A 93 17.59 20.20 25.81
C THR A 93 17.90 19.98 24.34
N ALA A 94 19.12 20.24 23.88
CA ALA A 94 19.54 19.97 22.52
C ALA A 94 19.58 18.43 22.25
N ASP A 95 20.10 17.65 23.19
CA ASP A 95 20.13 16.19 23.11
C ASP A 95 18.70 15.60 23.14
N LEU A 96 17.83 16.12 24.01
CA LEU A 96 16.44 15.71 24.09
C LEU A 96 15.68 16.02 22.79
N SER A 97 15.92 17.19 22.20
CA SER A 97 15.32 17.58 20.93
C SER A 97 15.77 16.69 19.76
N ALA A 98 17.06 16.31 19.73
CA ALA A 98 17.61 15.38 18.76
C ALA A 98 17.03 13.97 18.94
N GLN A 99 16.90 13.48 20.17
CA GLN A 99 16.27 12.20 20.48
C GLN A 99 14.80 12.19 20.09
N LEU A 100 14.06 13.26 20.37
CA LEU A 100 12.65 13.39 19.98
C LEU A 100 12.48 13.40 18.45
N SER A 101 13.34 14.12 17.74
CA SER A 101 13.34 14.16 16.29
C SER A 101 13.60 12.77 15.70
N SER A 102 14.59 12.07 16.23
CA SER A 102 14.92 10.70 15.80
C SER A 102 13.78 9.72 16.11
N ALA A 103 13.14 9.84 17.28
CA ALA A 103 11.99 9.02 17.65
C ALA A 103 10.78 9.28 16.74
N LEU A 104 10.55 10.53 16.36
CA LEU A 104 9.47 10.92 15.46
C LEU A 104 9.69 10.36 14.06
N GLU A 105 10.90 10.48 13.52
CA GLU A 105 11.23 9.89 12.20
C GLU A 105 11.11 8.36 12.23
N PHE A 106 11.55 7.71 13.30
CA PHE A 106 11.39 6.26 13.45
C PHE A 106 9.92 5.83 13.57
N ALA A 107 9.10 6.61 14.29
CA ALA A 107 7.65 6.38 14.39
C ALA A 107 6.97 6.54 13.01
N LYS A 108 7.35 7.58 12.25
CA LYS A 108 6.86 7.83 10.90
C LYS A 108 7.25 6.71 9.93
N GLN A 109 8.48 6.23 9.99
CA GLN A 109 8.94 5.08 9.18
C GLN A 109 8.17 3.81 9.52
N ARG A 110 7.94 3.52 10.81
CA ARG A 110 7.14 2.35 11.22
C ARG A 110 5.69 2.48 10.77
N ALA A 111 5.08 3.63 10.91
CA ALA A 111 3.71 3.87 10.45
C ALA A 111 3.59 3.70 8.93
N ALA A 112 4.58 4.16 8.15
CA ALA A 112 4.62 3.96 6.71
C ALA A 112 4.81 2.49 6.34
N ALA A 113 5.68 1.74 7.02
CA ALA A 113 5.88 0.31 6.81
C ALA A 113 4.62 -0.50 7.17
N ASP A 114 3.94 -0.17 8.27
CA ASP A 114 2.67 -0.78 8.66
C ASP A 114 1.56 -0.48 7.65
N ALA A 115 1.48 0.74 7.13
CA ALA A 115 0.53 1.11 6.08
C ALA A 115 0.81 0.33 4.80
N ALA A 116 2.07 0.21 4.39
CA ALA A 116 2.47 -0.57 3.21
C ALA A 116 2.15 -2.07 3.38
N SER A 117 2.32 -2.64 4.58
CA SER A 117 2.01 -4.05 4.86
C SER A 117 0.51 -4.36 4.85
N ARG A 118 -0.34 -3.34 5.04
CA ARG A 118 -1.81 -3.45 4.99
C ARG A 118 -2.39 -3.07 3.63
N ALA A 119 -1.59 -2.53 2.72
CA ALA A 119 -2.04 -2.23 1.38
C ALA A 119 -2.46 -3.52 0.65
N PRO A 120 -3.55 -3.51 -0.12
CA PRO A 120 -3.94 -4.68 -0.89
C PRO A 120 -2.82 -5.01 -1.89
N GLN A 121 -2.45 -6.30 -1.99
CA GLN A 121 -1.46 -6.74 -2.98
C GLN A 121 -2.04 -6.78 -4.40
N ALA A 122 -3.36 -6.82 -4.52
CA ALA A 122 -4.10 -6.74 -5.76
C ALA A 122 -5.48 -6.11 -5.52
N ALA A 123 -6.04 -5.47 -6.54
CA ALA A 123 -7.34 -4.82 -6.50
C ALA A 123 -8.11 -5.02 -7.81
N LYS A 124 -9.44 -5.01 -7.73
CA LYS A 124 -10.32 -5.06 -8.90
C LYS A 124 -10.05 -3.85 -9.82
N PRO A 125 -9.93 -4.05 -11.16
CA PRO A 125 -9.59 -2.97 -12.08
C PRO A 125 -10.67 -1.90 -12.17
N ALA A 126 -11.95 -2.26 -12.05
CA ALA A 126 -13.08 -1.33 -11.94
C ALA A 126 -14.28 -2.03 -11.32
N GLU A 127 -15.15 -1.24 -10.71
CA GLU A 127 -16.51 -1.71 -10.35
C GLU A 127 -17.40 -1.69 -11.58
N GLY A 128 -18.28 -2.70 -11.72
CA GLY A 128 -19.20 -2.79 -12.84
C GLY A 128 -19.68 -4.21 -13.12
N SER A 129 -20.41 -4.34 -14.22
CA SER A 129 -20.92 -5.63 -14.71
C SER A 129 -19.97 -6.20 -15.76
N PHE A 130 -19.57 -7.45 -15.61
CA PHE A 130 -18.86 -8.19 -16.66
C PHE A 130 -19.78 -8.36 -17.88
N THR A 131 -19.36 -7.83 -19.03
CA THR A 131 -20.19 -7.81 -20.24
C THR A 131 -19.62 -8.62 -21.39
N SER A 132 -18.28 -8.83 -21.42
CA SER A 132 -17.65 -9.55 -22.52
C SER A 132 -16.35 -10.19 -22.07
N GLY A 133 -16.17 -11.48 -22.43
CA GLY A 133 -14.98 -12.28 -22.13
C GLY A 133 -13.92 -12.23 -23.22
N PHE A 134 -12.76 -12.80 -22.90
CA PHE A 134 -11.64 -13.01 -23.82
C PHE A 134 -11.99 -14.06 -24.89
N GLY A 135 -11.47 -13.88 -26.10
CA GLY A 135 -11.51 -14.89 -27.16
C GLY A 135 -12.17 -14.42 -28.46
N ALA A 136 -12.33 -15.38 -29.40
CA ALA A 136 -12.87 -15.11 -30.72
C ALA A 136 -14.35 -14.76 -30.68
N ARG A 137 -14.74 -13.67 -31.39
CA ARG A 137 -16.13 -13.27 -31.58
C ARG A 137 -16.29 -12.52 -32.90
N TRP A 138 -17.36 -12.85 -33.63
CA TRP A 138 -17.74 -12.21 -34.91
C TRP A 138 -16.60 -11.99 -35.90
N GLY A 139 -15.67 -12.96 -36.02
CA GLY A 139 -14.55 -12.90 -36.96
C GLY A 139 -13.36 -12.07 -36.52
N THR A 140 -13.34 -11.56 -35.28
CA THR A 140 -12.21 -10.89 -34.64
C THR A 140 -11.88 -11.53 -33.28
N ASN A 141 -10.73 -11.20 -32.70
CA ASN A 141 -10.35 -11.67 -31.38
C ASN A 141 -10.49 -10.53 -30.34
N HIS A 142 -11.16 -10.79 -29.24
CA HIS A 142 -11.21 -9.92 -28.08
C HIS A 142 -10.07 -10.27 -27.13
N ASN A 143 -9.12 -9.38 -27.00
CA ASN A 143 -7.86 -9.61 -26.29
C ASN A 143 -7.93 -9.35 -24.80
N GLY A 144 -9.11 -9.07 -24.27
CA GLY A 144 -9.32 -8.72 -22.86
C GLY A 144 -10.69 -9.11 -22.35
N VAL A 145 -11.10 -8.43 -21.31
CA VAL A 145 -12.46 -8.50 -20.74
C VAL A 145 -13.03 -7.10 -20.64
N ASP A 146 -14.37 -7.00 -20.78
CA ASP A 146 -15.08 -5.74 -20.70
C ASP A 146 -15.91 -5.68 -19.41
N ILE A 147 -15.74 -4.58 -18.65
CA ILE A 147 -16.46 -4.29 -17.41
C ILE A 147 -17.21 -2.97 -17.61
N ALA A 148 -18.56 -3.04 -17.72
CA ALA A 148 -19.40 -1.89 -18.00
C ALA A 148 -19.85 -1.17 -16.73
N ASN A 149 -19.76 0.16 -16.75
CA ASN A 149 -20.31 1.06 -15.75
C ASN A 149 -20.44 2.49 -16.33
N ALA A 150 -20.89 3.44 -15.52
CA ALA A 150 -21.03 4.83 -15.93
C ALA A 150 -19.67 5.47 -16.27
N ILE A 151 -19.70 6.43 -17.22
CA ILE A 151 -18.53 7.27 -17.52
C ILE A 151 -18.02 7.94 -16.23
N GLY A 152 -16.70 7.95 -16.04
CA GLY A 152 -16.05 8.50 -14.84
C GLY A 152 -15.91 7.51 -13.69
N THR A 153 -16.46 6.28 -13.78
CA THR A 153 -16.19 5.21 -12.81
C THR A 153 -14.70 5.01 -12.67
N ALA A 154 -14.21 4.93 -11.42
CA ALA A 154 -12.78 4.82 -11.14
C ALA A 154 -12.19 3.53 -11.71
N ILE A 155 -11.17 3.67 -12.55
CA ILE A 155 -10.29 2.60 -13.00
C ILE A 155 -9.07 2.58 -12.08
N ARG A 156 -8.71 1.40 -11.58
CA ARG A 156 -7.66 1.21 -10.57
C ARG A 156 -6.56 0.28 -11.08
N ALA A 157 -5.33 0.55 -10.68
CA ALA A 157 -4.23 -0.37 -10.92
C ALA A 157 -4.48 -1.69 -10.18
N VAL A 158 -4.40 -2.82 -10.89
CA VAL A 158 -4.64 -4.15 -10.28
C VAL A 158 -3.54 -4.52 -9.30
N LYS A 159 -2.29 -4.18 -9.57
CA LYS A 159 -1.11 -4.44 -8.73
C LYS A 159 -0.18 -3.23 -8.73
N ASP A 160 0.78 -3.25 -7.82
CA ASP A 160 1.89 -2.29 -7.83
C ASP A 160 2.65 -2.36 -9.15
N GLY A 161 3.07 -1.20 -9.66
CA GLY A 161 3.78 -1.15 -10.93
C GLY A 161 4.20 0.25 -11.32
N THR A 162 4.74 0.35 -12.53
CA THR A 162 5.12 1.62 -13.16
C THR A 162 4.31 1.84 -14.43
N VAL A 163 3.76 3.02 -14.61
CA VAL A 163 3.05 3.41 -15.83
C VAL A 163 4.05 3.49 -16.98
N ILE A 164 3.83 2.70 -18.03
CA ILE A 164 4.71 2.66 -19.22
C ILE A 164 4.09 3.37 -20.42
N ASP A 165 2.76 3.52 -20.45
CA ASP A 165 2.02 4.31 -21.44
C ASP A 165 0.80 4.94 -20.79
N ALA A 166 0.46 6.18 -21.21
CA ALA A 166 -0.73 6.92 -20.80
C ALA A 166 -1.07 7.93 -21.88
N GLY A 167 -2.20 7.78 -22.57
CA GLY A 167 -2.60 8.68 -23.65
C GLY A 167 -3.39 8.02 -24.76
N PRO A 168 -3.47 8.66 -25.94
CA PRO A 168 -4.19 8.14 -27.10
C PRO A 168 -3.59 6.85 -27.64
N ALA A 169 -4.47 5.89 -28.00
CA ALA A 169 -4.08 4.62 -28.59
C ALA A 169 -5.10 4.16 -29.64
N SER A 170 -4.58 3.64 -30.75
CA SER A 170 -5.44 3.14 -31.83
C SER A 170 -6.34 2.01 -31.35
N GLY A 171 -7.64 2.12 -31.63
CA GLY A 171 -8.65 1.16 -31.19
C GLY A 171 -9.14 1.39 -29.77
N PHE A 172 -8.26 1.70 -28.83
CA PHE A 172 -8.58 1.93 -27.41
C PHE A 172 -9.13 3.34 -27.11
N GLY A 173 -8.98 4.31 -28.04
CA GLY A 173 -9.22 5.72 -27.78
C GLY A 173 -8.12 6.30 -26.91
N ASN A 174 -8.28 6.24 -25.60
CA ASN A 174 -7.19 6.44 -24.64
C ASN A 174 -6.96 5.17 -23.84
N TRP A 175 -5.71 4.96 -23.46
CA TRP A 175 -5.30 3.84 -22.61
C TRP A 175 -4.32 4.25 -21.51
N VAL A 176 -4.19 3.39 -20.49
CA VAL A 176 -3.06 3.35 -19.57
C VAL A 176 -2.50 1.93 -19.62
N ARG A 177 -1.17 1.81 -19.60
CA ARG A 177 -0.47 0.53 -19.45
C ARG A 177 0.43 0.58 -18.23
N VAL A 178 0.32 -0.44 -17.37
CA VAL A 178 1.12 -0.56 -16.14
C VAL A 178 1.97 -1.81 -16.22
N LYS A 179 3.29 -1.65 -16.08
CA LYS A 179 4.23 -2.76 -15.94
C LYS A 179 4.43 -3.06 -14.46
N HIS A 180 4.10 -4.28 -14.06
CA HIS A 180 4.23 -4.78 -12.70
C HIS A 180 5.64 -5.31 -12.42
N ASP A 181 6.00 -5.45 -11.14
CA ASP A 181 7.35 -5.86 -10.71
C ASP A 181 7.72 -7.28 -11.14
N ASN A 182 6.73 -8.14 -11.39
CA ASN A 182 6.94 -9.49 -11.93
C ASN A 182 7.10 -9.54 -13.47
N GLY A 183 7.07 -8.38 -14.15
CA GLY A 183 7.21 -8.25 -15.59
C GLY A 183 5.90 -8.28 -16.39
N ASP A 184 4.77 -8.61 -15.76
CA ASP A 184 3.45 -8.57 -16.39
C ASP A 184 3.06 -7.13 -16.76
N ILE A 185 2.27 -6.96 -17.82
CA ILE A 185 1.71 -5.65 -18.20
C ILE A 185 0.19 -5.75 -18.20
N THR A 186 -0.47 -4.84 -17.48
CA THR A 186 -1.91 -4.64 -17.58
C THR A 186 -2.24 -3.45 -18.47
N VAL A 187 -3.33 -3.58 -19.23
CA VAL A 187 -3.82 -2.56 -20.17
C VAL A 187 -5.23 -2.17 -19.75
N TYR A 188 -5.49 -0.86 -19.75
CA TYR A 188 -6.78 -0.26 -19.42
C TYR A 188 -7.19 0.64 -20.56
N GLY A 189 -8.25 0.28 -21.29
CA GLY A 189 -8.72 0.97 -22.50
C GLY A 189 -10.06 1.67 -22.35
N HIS A 190 -10.43 2.43 -23.39
CA HIS A 190 -11.66 3.23 -23.52
C HIS A 190 -11.85 4.33 -22.47
N ILE A 191 -10.74 4.90 -22.02
CA ILE A 191 -10.62 5.83 -20.88
C ILE A 191 -11.09 7.23 -21.29
N ALA A 192 -11.93 7.88 -20.44
CA ALA A 192 -12.31 9.28 -20.61
C ALA A 192 -11.30 10.26 -19.97
N THR A 193 -10.77 9.93 -18.79
CA THR A 193 -9.79 10.77 -18.07
C THR A 193 -8.62 9.96 -17.58
N ILE A 194 -7.41 10.50 -17.69
CA ILE A 194 -6.16 9.87 -17.23
C ILE A 194 -5.66 10.67 -16.04
N ASP A 195 -5.41 9.99 -14.92
CA ASP A 195 -5.00 10.60 -13.65
C ASP A 195 -3.51 10.36 -13.33
N VAL A 196 -2.77 9.74 -14.24
CA VAL A 196 -1.34 9.37 -14.09
C VAL A 196 -0.53 9.71 -15.33
N SER A 197 0.79 9.78 -15.18
CA SER A 197 1.76 10.04 -16.26
C SER A 197 2.71 8.86 -16.45
N VAL A 198 3.29 8.76 -17.64
CA VAL A 198 4.34 7.77 -17.93
C VAL A 198 5.53 7.96 -16.98
N GLY A 199 5.97 6.88 -16.35
CA GLY A 199 7.01 6.87 -15.33
C GLY A 199 6.50 6.91 -13.89
N ASP A 200 5.22 7.21 -13.66
CA ASP A 200 4.64 7.20 -12.31
C ASP A 200 4.63 5.79 -11.72
N ARG A 201 5.01 5.68 -10.45
CA ARG A 201 4.81 4.48 -9.65
C ARG A 201 3.40 4.48 -9.10
N VAL A 202 2.67 3.37 -9.31
CA VAL A 202 1.31 3.18 -8.81
C VAL A 202 1.24 1.97 -7.88
N THR A 203 0.30 2.01 -6.94
CA THR A 203 0.04 0.91 -6.01
C THR A 203 -1.29 0.23 -6.34
N ALA A 204 -1.44 -1.04 -5.92
CA ALA A 204 -2.69 -1.78 -6.08
C ALA A 204 -3.87 -0.99 -5.48
N GLY A 205 -4.97 -0.87 -6.25
CA GLY A 205 -6.15 -0.10 -5.87
C GLY A 205 -6.06 1.41 -6.09
N GLN A 206 -4.89 1.95 -6.44
CA GLN A 206 -4.76 3.38 -6.78
C GLN A 206 -5.59 3.69 -8.02
N LYS A 207 -6.38 4.76 -7.96
CA LYS A 207 -7.08 5.29 -9.14
C LYS A 207 -6.06 5.81 -10.15
N ILE A 208 -6.16 5.33 -11.40
CA ILE A 208 -5.26 5.71 -12.49
C ILE A 208 -6.00 6.41 -13.63
N ALA A 209 -7.34 6.21 -13.71
CA ALA A 209 -8.15 6.74 -14.81
C ALA A 209 -9.64 6.78 -14.43
N GLY A 210 -10.44 7.41 -15.29
CA GLY A 210 -11.90 7.33 -15.30
C GLY A 210 -12.40 6.60 -16.53
N MET A 211 -13.36 5.67 -16.33
CA MET A 211 -14.01 4.91 -17.40
C MET A 211 -14.62 5.84 -18.45
N GLY A 212 -14.52 5.47 -19.70
CA GLY A 212 -15.05 6.23 -20.82
C GLY A 212 -15.79 5.38 -21.84
N ASN A 213 -15.86 5.90 -23.05
CA ASN A 213 -16.45 5.25 -24.23
C ASN A 213 -15.64 5.64 -25.48
N GLU A 214 -14.33 5.82 -25.30
CA GLU A 214 -13.43 6.29 -26.35
C GLU A 214 -12.99 5.15 -27.28
N GLY A 215 -12.63 5.48 -28.51
CA GLY A 215 -12.14 4.51 -29.51
C GLY A 215 -13.22 3.58 -30.04
N PHE A 216 -12.88 2.30 -30.29
CA PHE A 216 -13.85 1.32 -30.79
C PHE A 216 -14.66 0.71 -29.64
N SER A 217 -15.65 1.45 -29.18
CA SER A 217 -16.51 1.07 -28.08
C SER A 217 -17.99 1.22 -28.45
N THR A 218 -18.84 0.34 -27.96
CA THR A 218 -20.29 0.36 -28.18
C THR A 218 -21.08 0.93 -27.02
N GLY A 219 -20.40 1.27 -25.92
CA GLY A 219 -21.00 1.82 -24.70
C GLY A 219 -19.95 1.99 -23.61
N PRO A 220 -20.23 2.73 -22.53
CA PRO A 220 -19.24 2.98 -21.48
C PRO A 220 -18.80 1.69 -20.78
N HIS A 221 -17.49 1.38 -20.87
CA HIS A 221 -16.87 0.23 -20.21
C HIS A 221 -15.37 0.41 -20.08
N LEU A 222 -14.75 -0.37 -19.21
CA LEU A 222 -13.33 -0.63 -19.19
C LEU A 222 -13.04 -1.87 -20.04
N HIS A 223 -12.19 -1.76 -21.04
CA HIS A 223 -11.52 -2.89 -21.66
C HIS A 223 -10.23 -3.18 -20.91
N PHE A 224 -10.09 -4.38 -20.35
CA PHE A 224 -8.96 -4.78 -19.52
C PHE A 224 -8.21 -5.97 -20.12
N GLU A 225 -6.87 -5.84 -20.29
CA GLU A 225 -6.01 -6.92 -20.76
C GLU A 225 -4.89 -7.22 -19.77
N ILE A 226 -4.39 -8.46 -19.80
CA ILE A 226 -3.17 -8.90 -19.14
C ILE A 226 -2.21 -9.51 -20.15
N HIS A 227 -0.96 -9.07 -20.12
CA HIS A 227 0.15 -9.52 -20.97
C HIS A 227 1.26 -10.06 -20.09
N PRO A 228 1.35 -11.38 -19.83
CA PRO A 228 2.38 -11.97 -18.99
C PRO A 228 3.78 -11.71 -19.55
N ASN A 229 4.67 -11.16 -18.72
CA ASN A 229 6.04 -10.78 -19.11
C ASN A 229 6.10 -9.88 -20.37
N GLY A 230 5.05 -9.11 -20.64
CA GLY A 230 4.96 -8.26 -21.83
C GLY A 230 4.77 -9.05 -23.15
N SER A 231 4.37 -10.30 -23.08
CA SER A 231 4.04 -11.14 -24.24
C SER A 231 2.65 -10.77 -24.83
N GLY A 232 2.04 -11.64 -25.62
CA GLY A 232 0.66 -11.43 -26.09
C GLY A 232 -0.38 -11.53 -24.96
N PRO A 233 -1.60 -10.99 -25.18
CA PRO A 233 -2.66 -11.04 -24.18
C PRO A 233 -3.14 -12.46 -23.94
N ILE A 234 -3.53 -12.75 -22.69
CA ILE A 234 -4.19 -13.97 -22.26
C ILE A 234 -5.54 -13.66 -21.63
N ASP A 235 -6.38 -14.68 -21.39
CA ASP A 235 -7.64 -14.52 -20.67
C ASP A 235 -7.40 -13.91 -19.26
N PRO A 236 -7.94 -12.71 -18.98
CA PRO A 236 -7.74 -12.07 -17.69
C PRO A 236 -8.47 -12.75 -16.53
N VAL A 237 -9.55 -13.50 -16.78
CA VAL A 237 -10.41 -14.05 -15.72
C VAL A 237 -9.65 -15.03 -14.82
N PRO A 238 -8.93 -16.05 -15.33
CA PRO A 238 -8.12 -16.92 -14.48
C PRO A 238 -7.03 -16.16 -13.72
N TRP A 239 -6.34 -15.22 -14.38
CA TRP A 239 -5.27 -14.42 -13.78
C TRP A 239 -5.79 -13.55 -12.61
N LEU A 240 -6.96 -12.90 -12.76
CA LEU A 240 -7.60 -12.12 -11.70
C LEU A 240 -8.03 -13.03 -10.54
N ARG A 241 -8.59 -14.21 -10.84
CA ARG A 241 -9.00 -15.19 -9.83
C ARG A 241 -7.82 -15.68 -9.00
N ASP A 242 -6.66 -15.92 -9.60
CA ASP A 242 -5.43 -16.31 -8.89
C ASP A 242 -4.95 -15.21 -7.92
N LEU A 243 -5.35 -13.96 -8.16
CA LEU A 243 -5.14 -12.82 -7.25
C LEU A 243 -6.28 -12.63 -6.23
N GLY A 244 -7.28 -13.52 -6.22
CA GLY A 244 -8.44 -13.42 -5.34
C GLY A 244 -9.48 -12.37 -5.78
N ILE A 245 -9.46 -11.97 -7.05
CA ILE A 245 -10.37 -10.96 -7.62
C ILE A 245 -11.43 -11.63 -8.49
N GLU A 246 -12.68 -11.40 -8.18
CA GLU A 246 -13.83 -11.79 -9.01
C GLU A 246 -14.39 -10.58 -9.76
N ILE A 247 -14.73 -10.78 -11.07
CA ILE A 247 -15.27 -9.75 -11.96
C ILE A 247 -16.59 -10.21 -12.59
#